data_8f8981084beff7d88315eb9d51837815
#
_entry.id   8f8981084beff7d88315eb9d51837815
#
_cell.length_a   1.000
_cell.length_b   1.000
_cell.length_c   1.000
_cell.angle_alpha   90.00
_cell.angle_beta   90.00
_cell.angle_gamma   90.00
#
_symmetry.space_group_name_H-M   'P 1'
#
loop_
_entity.id
_entity.type
_entity.pdbx_description
1 polymer ?
#
loop_
_entity_poly.entity_id
_entity_poly.type
_entity_poly.pdbx_seq_one_letter_code
_entity_poly.pdbx_strand_id
1 'polypeptide(L)'
;MSVPPRAVVVGVDGSAGSDAALDWAVDEASRRRLPLHLVHATNIDYLVAAAMLNPADAPPVVDDLVQAARDKVLAGAPDLRVTAEASTGAAAHDLVQRSEGAECVVVGAEGKTAVRGALGSVSLQVAMHATCPVVVVRGAEPGTPNGPVVVGVDGSAISFEALGHAYEQASLRGVPLRVVYAWWIEFVDGVVVTTPGSPQWAAVEERQRLLLAESMAGWAERYPDVVAEVEVVHDRPADAIAGASEGACLAVVGARGRGGFRGLLLGSVSHAVLHRAHCPVAVVRPR
;
A
#
# COMPACT_ATOMS: atom_id res chain seq x y z
N MET A 1 10.45 -22.91 -3.44
CA MET A 1 9.16 -23.16 -4.16
C MET A 1 8.87 -21.95 -5.04
N SER A 2 8.28 -22.12 -6.24
CA SER A 2 7.90 -20.98 -7.05
C SER A 2 6.62 -20.33 -6.52
N VAL A 3 6.57 -18.99 -6.51
CA VAL A 3 5.35 -18.23 -6.15
C VAL A 3 4.23 -18.61 -7.12
N PRO A 4 3.02 -18.94 -6.63
CA PRO A 4 1.89 -19.16 -7.51
C PRO A 4 1.60 -17.91 -8.34
N PRO A 5 1.22 -18.04 -9.62
CA PRO A 5 0.93 -16.89 -10.46
C PRO A 5 -0.22 -16.07 -9.85
N ARG A 6 -0.07 -14.75 -9.87
CA ARG A 6 -1.03 -13.80 -9.31
C ARG A 6 -1.33 -14.02 -7.82
N ALA A 7 -0.40 -14.59 -7.05
CA ALA A 7 -0.60 -14.73 -5.62
C ALA A 7 -0.60 -13.37 -4.90
N VAL A 8 -1.36 -13.27 -3.82
CA VAL A 8 -1.11 -12.26 -2.78
C VAL A 8 0.08 -12.75 -1.96
N VAL A 9 1.18 -12.01 -1.95
CA VAL A 9 2.39 -12.35 -1.22
C VAL A 9 2.42 -11.56 0.09
N VAL A 10 2.71 -12.21 1.21
CA VAL A 10 2.82 -11.51 2.50
C VAL A 10 4.10 -11.87 3.24
N GLY A 11 4.80 -10.84 3.72
CA GLY A 11 5.96 -10.99 4.59
C GLY A 11 5.54 -11.21 6.04
N VAL A 12 6.03 -12.29 6.65
CA VAL A 12 5.75 -12.63 8.06
C VAL A 12 7.05 -12.71 8.86
N ASP A 13 7.09 -12.04 10.01
CA ASP A 13 8.24 -12.05 10.93
C ASP A 13 7.84 -12.33 12.38
N GLY A 14 6.54 -12.55 12.64
CA GLY A 14 5.99 -12.81 13.97
C GLY A 14 5.87 -11.55 14.85
N SER A 15 5.96 -10.36 14.27
CA SER A 15 5.60 -9.10 14.93
C SER A 15 4.09 -8.84 14.83
N ALA A 16 3.55 -8.00 15.70
CA ALA A 16 2.16 -7.55 15.62
C ALA A 16 1.86 -6.84 14.28
N GLY A 17 2.83 -6.13 13.72
CA GLY A 17 2.71 -5.51 12.39
C GLY A 17 2.58 -6.55 11.28
N SER A 18 3.34 -7.64 11.34
CA SER A 18 3.22 -8.72 10.36
C SER A 18 1.95 -9.55 10.54
N ASP A 19 1.43 -9.68 11.75
CA ASP A 19 0.14 -10.33 12.00
C ASP A 19 -1.01 -9.52 11.38
N ALA A 20 -1.02 -8.20 11.56
CA ALA A 20 -1.99 -7.32 10.90
C ALA A 20 -1.88 -7.38 9.36
N ALA A 21 -0.66 -7.44 8.82
CA ALA A 21 -0.42 -7.61 7.40
C ALA A 21 -0.94 -8.96 6.88
N LEU A 22 -0.76 -10.04 7.66
CA LEU A 22 -1.28 -11.36 7.34
C LEU A 22 -2.81 -11.37 7.29
N ASP A 23 -3.47 -10.79 8.30
CA ASP A 23 -4.94 -10.72 8.36
C ASP A 23 -5.50 -9.91 7.17
N TRP A 24 -4.86 -8.79 6.80
CA TRP A 24 -5.21 -8.01 5.61
C TRP A 24 -5.01 -8.81 4.32
N ALA A 25 -3.89 -9.54 4.20
CA ALA A 25 -3.58 -10.36 3.02
C ALA A 25 -4.55 -11.53 2.84
N VAL A 26 -5.02 -12.13 3.93
CA VAL A 26 -6.07 -13.18 3.93
C VAL A 26 -7.39 -12.63 3.39
N ASP A 27 -7.82 -11.45 3.86
CA ASP A 27 -9.04 -10.78 3.36
C ASP A 27 -8.91 -10.47 1.86
N GLU A 28 -7.80 -9.91 1.42
CA GLU A 28 -7.54 -9.57 0.01
C GLU A 28 -7.52 -10.81 -0.89
N ALA A 29 -6.79 -11.86 -0.49
CA ALA A 29 -6.70 -13.10 -1.25
C ALA A 29 -8.08 -13.79 -1.35
N SER A 30 -8.86 -13.76 -0.27
CA SER A 30 -10.22 -14.32 -0.23
C SER A 30 -11.19 -13.57 -1.15
N ARG A 31 -11.21 -12.23 -1.09
CA ARG A 31 -12.06 -11.38 -1.95
C ARG A 31 -11.73 -11.58 -3.43
N ARG A 32 -10.44 -11.66 -3.77
CA ARG A 32 -9.97 -11.88 -5.13
C ARG A 32 -10.02 -13.33 -5.59
N ARG A 33 -10.25 -14.28 -4.68
CA ARG A 33 -10.17 -15.73 -4.93
C ARG A 33 -8.80 -16.14 -5.50
N LEU A 34 -7.74 -15.53 -4.99
CA LEU A 34 -6.35 -15.76 -5.39
C LEU A 34 -5.61 -16.58 -4.33
N PRO A 35 -4.52 -17.27 -4.70
CA PRO A 35 -3.68 -17.93 -3.70
C PRO A 35 -2.96 -16.92 -2.81
N LEU A 36 -2.72 -17.31 -1.56
CA LEU A 36 -1.89 -16.60 -0.59
C LEU A 36 -0.53 -17.28 -0.48
N HIS A 37 0.55 -16.47 -0.55
CA HIS A 37 1.92 -16.95 -0.40
C HIS A 37 2.61 -16.23 0.77
N LEU A 38 2.92 -17.00 1.82
CA LEU A 38 3.59 -16.50 3.02
C LEU A 38 5.10 -16.61 2.84
N VAL A 39 5.83 -15.55 3.16
CA VAL A 39 7.29 -15.50 3.08
C VAL A 39 7.85 -15.09 4.44
N HIS A 40 8.66 -15.95 5.04
CA HIS A 40 9.51 -15.58 6.17
C HIS A 40 10.97 -15.60 5.72
N ALA A 41 11.68 -14.49 5.94
CA ALA A 41 13.10 -14.39 5.63
C ALA A 41 13.90 -14.15 6.92
N THR A 42 14.83 -15.05 7.21
CA THR A 42 15.75 -14.91 8.34
C THR A 42 17.15 -14.62 7.82
N ASN A 43 17.72 -13.49 8.19
CA ASN A 43 19.10 -13.18 7.83
C ASN A 43 20.05 -14.19 8.50
N ILE A 44 20.78 -14.96 7.68
CA ILE A 44 21.70 -16.02 8.14
C ILE A 44 22.80 -15.43 9.04
N ASP A 45 23.27 -14.22 8.77
CA ASP A 45 24.30 -13.57 9.59
C ASP A 45 23.80 -13.30 11.01
N TYR A 46 22.52 -12.98 11.17
CA TYR A 46 21.87 -12.84 12.48
C TYR A 46 21.77 -14.18 13.20
N LEU A 47 21.40 -15.27 12.51
CA LEU A 47 21.33 -16.61 13.08
C LEU A 47 22.69 -17.09 13.55
N VAL A 48 23.73 -16.88 12.74
CA VAL A 48 25.12 -17.26 13.07
C VAL A 48 25.62 -16.45 14.28
N ALA A 49 25.38 -15.14 14.30
CA ALA A 49 25.75 -14.28 15.42
C ALA A 49 25.01 -14.67 16.72
N ALA A 50 23.71 -14.93 16.64
CA ALA A 50 22.90 -15.36 17.79
C ALA A 50 23.37 -16.73 18.33
N ALA A 51 23.64 -17.70 17.46
CA ALA A 51 24.14 -19.01 17.85
C ALA A 51 25.55 -18.96 18.47
N MET A 52 26.39 -18.01 18.04
CA MET A 52 27.73 -17.80 18.63
C MET A 52 27.66 -17.13 20.00
N LEU A 53 26.66 -16.28 20.27
CA LEU A 53 26.52 -15.58 21.54
C LEU A 53 25.85 -16.44 22.61
N ASN A 54 24.81 -17.16 22.28
CA ASN A 54 24.15 -18.10 23.21
C ASN A 54 23.35 -19.16 22.44
N PRO A 55 23.84 -20.42 22.37
CA PRO A 55 23.14 -21.50 21.68
C PRO A 55 21.74 -21.84 22.25
N ALA A 56 21.47 -21.48 23.52
CA ALA A 56 20.17 -21.69 24.16
C ALA A 56 19.09 -20.67 23.73
N ASP A 57 19.53 -19.52 23.25
CA ASP A 57 18.67 -18.45 22.75
C ASP A 57 18.58 -18.46 21.19
N ALA A 58 19.04 -19.57 20.56
CA ALA A 58 18.91 -19.72 19.13
C ALA A 58 17.42 -19.56 18.75
N PRO A 59 17.08 -18.65 17.81
CA PRO A 59 15.68 -18.48 17.43
C PRO A 59 15.14 -19.80 16.90
N PRO A 60 13.82 -20.06 17.07
CA PRO A 60 13.18 -21.28 16.55
C PRO A 60 13.49 -21.41 15.06
N VAL A 61 13.61 -22.66 14.62
CA VAL A 61 13.89 -22.99 13.23
C VAL A 61 12.96 -22.20 12.32
N VAL A 62 13.51 -21.55 11.32
CA VAL A 62 12.85 -20.62 10.37
C VAL A 62 11.51 -21.16 9.84
N ASP A 63 11.38 -22.49 9.77
CA ASP A 63 10.18 -23.17 9.30
C ASP A 63 8.99 -23.08 10.27
N ASP A 64 9.20 -23.10 11.59
CA ASP A 64 8.11 -23.17 12.58
C ASP A 64 7.23 -21.93 12.55
N LEU A 65 7.81 -20.74 12.33
CA LEU A 65 7.06 -19.49 12.30
C LEU A 65 6.14 -19.41 11.09
N VAL A 66 6.65 -19.74 9.91
CA VAL A 66 5.86 -19.67 8.68
C VAL A 66 4.81 -20.76 8.63
N GLN A 67 5.09 -21.95 9.21
CA GLN A 67 4.10 -23.02 9.33
C GLN A 67 3.00 -22.65 10.34
N ALA A 68 3.34 -22.10 11.49
CA ALA A 68 2.35 -21.62 12.45
C ALA A 68 1.45 -20.53 11.85
N ALA A 69 2.02 -19.60 11.08
CA ALA A 69 1.24 -18.59 10.36
C ALA A 69 0.30 -19.23 9.32
N ARG A 70 0.77 -20.21 8.57
CA ARG A 70 -0.05 -20.96 7.61
C ARG A 70 -1.20 -21.70 8.29
N ASP A 71 -0.92 -22.39 9.40
CA ASP A 71 -1.94 -23.15 10.14
C ASP A 71 -3.00 -22.21 10.74
N LYS A 72 -2.58 -21.04 11.25
CA LYS A 72 -3.50 -19.96 11.69
C LYS A 72 -4.44 -19.53 10.55
N VAL A 73 -3.91 -19.30 9.35
CA VAL A 73 -4.72 -18.92 8.19
C VAL A 73 -5.71 -20.01 7.81
N LEU A 74 -5.26 -21.26 7.72
CA LEU A 74 -6.11 -22.40 7.33
C LEU A 74 -7.20 -22.72 8.36
N ALA A 75 -6.97 -22.42 9.64
CA ALA A 75 -7.98 -22.53 10.68
C ALA A 75 -9.13 -21.52 10.49
N GLY A 76 -8.83 -20.31 10.01
CA GLY A 76 -9.82 -19.24 9.76
C GLY A 76 -10.40 -19.23 8.33
N ALA A 77 -9.64 -19.68 7.35
CA ALA A 77 -9.99 -19.68 5.92
C ALA A 77 -9.59 -21.02 5.25
N PRO A 78 -10.30 -22.12 5.52
CA PRO A 78 -9.90 -23.48 5.10
C PRO A 78 -9.89 -23.65 3.57
N ASP A 79 -10.69 -22.89 2.84
CA ASP A 79 -10.80 -22.95 1.37
C ASP A 79 -9.71 -22.15 0.65
N LEU A 80 -8.93 -21.33 1.39
CA LEU A 80 -7.88 -20.53 0.80
C LEU A 80 -6.67 -21.39 0.41
N ARG A 81 -6.20 -21.24 -0.82
CA ARG A 81 -4.96 -21.88 -1.26
C ARG A 81 -3.75 -21.17 -0.67
N VAL A 82 -3.13 -21.75 0.35
CA VAL A 82 -2.00 -21.17 1.07
C VAL A 82 -0.73 -21.93 0.79
N THR A 83 0.30 -21.24 0.37
CA THR A 83 1.68 -21.74 0.29
C THR A 83 2.57 -20.93 1.23
N ALA A 84 3.61 -21.56 1.76
CA ALA A 84 4.49 -20.94 2.73
C ALA A 84 5.95 -21.27 2.39
N GLU A 85 6.82 -20.28 2.53
CA GLU A 85 8.24 -20.39 2.24
C GLU A 85 9.07 -19.70 3.32
N ALA A 86 10.09 -20.41 3.80
CA ALA A 86 11.14 -19.84 4.62
C ALA A 86 12.41 -19.66 3.78
N SER A 87 13.06 -18.50 3.90
CA SER A 87 14.31 -18.19 3.21
C SER A 87 15.37 -17.70 4.20
N THR A 88 16.62 -17.83 3.82
CA THR A 88 17.79 -17.33 4.58
C THR A 88 18.36 -16.02 4.03
N GLY A 89 17.64 -15.40 3.11
CA GLY A 89 18.04 -14.15 2.45
C GLY A 89 17.66 -12.89 3.23
N ALA A 90 17.93 -11.74 2.60
CA ALA A 90 17.46 -10.44 3.10
C ALA A 90 15.96 -10.28 2.77
N ALA A 91 15.13 -10.08 3.79
CA ALA A 91 13.66 -10.03 3.68
C ALA A 91 13.15 -9.11 2.56
N ALA A 92 13.72 -7.90 2.45
CA ALA A 92 13.32 -6.95 1.42
C ALA A 92 13.65 -7.47 0.00
N HIS A 93 14.84 -8.04 -0.18
CA HIS A 93 15.26 -8.60 -1.47
C HIS A 93 14.36 -9.77 -1.87
N ASP A 94 14.08 -10.66 -0.95
CA ASP A 94 13.25 -11.84 -1.18
C ASP A 94 11.82 -11.47 -1.54
N LEU A 95 11.21 -10.51 -0.84
CA LEU A 95 9.88 -10.01 -1.16
C LEU A 95 9.83 -9.28 -2.50
N VAL A 96 10.87 -8.50 -2.83
CA VAL A 96 10.98 -7.83 -4.13
C VAL A 96 11.06 -8.85 -5.26
N GLN A 97 11.87 -9.89 -5.14
CA GLN A 97 11.91 -10.95 -6.17
C GLN A 97 10.56 -11.64 -6.36
N ARG A 98 9.82 -11.87 -5.26
CA ARG A 98 8.50 -12.51 -5.30
C ARG A 98 7.38 -11.58 -5.75
N SER A 99 7.65 -10.29 -5.87
CA SER A 99 6.70 -9.34 -6.46
C SER A 99 6.51 -9.53 -7.96
N GLU A 100 7.47 -10.21 -8.63
CA GLU A 100 7.37 -10.50 -10.04
C GLU A 100 6.25 -11.53 -10.30
N GLY A 101 5.23 -11.11 -11.05
CA GLY A 101 4.04 -11.93 -11.32
C GLY A 101 3.06 -12.09 -10.16
N ALA A 102 3.33 -11.49 -9.00
CA ALA A 102 2.37 -11.41 -7.90
C ALA A 102 1.25 -10.41 -8.20
N GLU A 103 0.09 -10.60 -7.57
CA GLU A 103 -1.00 -9.62 -7.60
C GLU A 103 -0.63 -8.38 -6.79
N CYS A 104 -0.16 -8.60 -5.57
CA CYS A 104 0.42 -7.58 -4.70
C CYS A 104 1.35 -8.20 -3.65
N VAL A 105 2.20 -7.36 -3.05
CA VAL A 105 2.98 -7.72 -1.85
C VAL A 105 2.43 -6.95 -0.66
N VAL A 106 2.20 -7.65 0.46
CA VAL A 106 1.70 -7.10 1.71
C VAL A 106 2.77 -7.18 2.79
N VAL A 107 3.02 -6.09 3.48
CA VAL A 107 3.99 -6.01 4.58
C VAL A 107 3.44 -5.18 5.73
N GLY A 108 3.83 -5.51 6.95
CA GLY A 108 3.58 -4.64 8.10
C GLY A 108 4.44 -3.37 8.02
N ALA A 109 3.94 -2.24 8.49
CA ALA A 109 4.74 -1.02 8.58
C ALA A 109 5.89 -1.16 9.58
N GLU A 110 5.67 -1.89 10.66
CA GLU A 110 6.64 -2.10 11.74
C GLU A 110 7.02 -3.58 11.81
N GLY A 111 8.31 -3.90 11.88
CA GLY A 111 8.83 -5.24 12.15
C GLY A 111 9.34 -5.35 13.59
N LYS A 112 9.90 -6.52 13.96
CA LYS A 112 10.40 -6.83 15.31
C LYS A 112 11.37 -5.81 15.91
N THR A 113 12.16 -5.16 15.08
CA THR A 113 13.22 -4.20 15.51
C THR A 113 12.84 -2.74 15.27
N ALA A 114 11.65 -2.48 14.75
CA ALA A 114 11.22 -1.12 14.42
C ALA A 114 10.87 -0.33 15.69
N VAL A 115 11.19 0.95 15.68
CA VAL A 115 10.67 1.90 16.69
C VAL A 115 9.18 2.07 16.42
N ARG A 116 8.38 1.98 17.46
CA ARG A 116 6.91 2.07 17.38
C ARG A 116 6.49 3.36 16.65
N GLY A 117 5.67 3.23 15.63
CA GLY A 117 5.20 4.32 14.78
C GLY A 117 6.12 4.68 13.61
N ALA A 118 7.30 4.08 13.50
CA ALA A 118 8.22 4.31 12.39
C ALA A 118 8.04 3.26 11.28
N LEU A 119 8.14 3.68 10.02
CA LEU A 119 8.15 2.78 8.88
C LEU A 119 9.44 1.95 8.87
N GLY A 120 9.32 0.62 8.85
CA GLY A 120 10.43 -0.31 8.83
C GLY A 120 11.23 -0.27 7.51
N SER A 121 12.50 -0.63 7.59
CA SER A 121 13.39 -0.65 6.41
C SER A 121 12.93 -1.65 5.34
N VAL A 122 12.40 -2.81 5.74
CA VAL A 122 11.86 -3.83 4.81
C VAL A 122 10.67 -3.26 4.04
N SER A 123 9.70 -2.69 4.75
CA SER A 123 8.49 -2.12 4.15
C SER A 123 8.80 -1.00 3.16
N LEU A 124 9.72 -0.12 3.53
CA LEU A 124 10.17 0.96 2.65
C LEU A 124 10.91 0.42 1.41
N GLN A 125 11.84 -0.52 1.58
CA GLN A 125 12.58 -1.10 0.44
C GLN A 125 11.65 -1.87 -0.51
N VAL A 126 10.69 -2.64 0.01
CA VAL A 126 9.68 -3.34 -0.81
C VAL A 126 8.83 -2.32 -1.55
N ALA A 127 8.32 -1.27 -0.89
CA ALA A 127 7.56 -0.19 -1.52
C ALA A 127 8.38 0.55 -2.60
N MET A 128 9.71 0.61 -2.49
CA MET A 128 10.60 1.24 -3.46
C MET A 128 10.92 0.36 -4.66
N HIS A 129 10.97 -0.96 -4.55
CA HIS A 129 11.59 -1.83 -5.55
C HIS A 129 10.65 -2.91 -6.12
N ALA A 130 9.54 -3.23 -5.49
CA ALA A 130 8.61 -4.23 -6.00
C ALA A 130 8.08 -3.87 -7.40
N THR A 131 7.75 -4.87 -8.19
CA THR A 131 7.23 -4.73 -9.57
C THR A 131 5.71 -4.75 -9.63
N CYS A 132 5.03 -5.13 -8.54
CA CYS A 132 3.57 -5.11 -8.38
C CYS A 132 3.16 -4.07 -7.32
N PRO A 133 1.86 -3.81 -7.10
CA PRO A 133 1.38 -3.00 -6.00
C PRO A 133 1.87 -3.52 -4.64
N VAL A 134 2.25 -2.60 -3.75
CA VAL A 134 2.68 -2.93 -2.38
C VAL A 134 1.71 -2.32 -1.39
N VAL A 135 1.18 -3.15 -0.50
CA VAL A 135 0.33 -2.69 0.60
C VAL A 135 1.13 -2.73 1.90
N VAL A 136 1.25 -1.57 2.52
CA VAL A 136 1.87 -1.41 3.83
C VAL A 136 0.77 -1.26 4.87
N VAL A 137 0.64 -2.25 5.74
CA VAL A 137 -0.38 -2.27 6.80
C VAL A 137 0.19 -1.64 8.05
N ARG A 138 -0.49 -0.61 8.56
CA ARG A 138 -0.07 0.19 9.72
C ARG A 138 -0.88 -0.16 10.94
N GLY A 139 -0.17 -0.23 12.09
CA GLY A 139 -0.78 -0.32 13.42
C GLY A 139 -1.56 -1.61 13.71
N ALA A 140 -2.06 -1.69 14.94
CA ALA A 140 -2.93 -2.77 15.38
C ALA A 140 -4.39 -2.60 14.90
N GLU A 141 -4.73 -1.44 14.34
CA GLU A 141 -6.05 -1.16 13.79
C GLU A 141 -5.95 -1.09 12.26
N PRO A 142 -6.49 -2.07 11.54
CA PRO A 142 -6.36 -2.20 10.08
C PRO A 142 -7.26 -1.20 9.30
N GLY A 143 -7.41 0.02 9.77
CA GLY A 143 -8.36 0.99 9.21
C GLY A 143 -9.81 0.67 9.61
N THR A 144 -10.76 1.43 9.06
CA THR A 144 -12.19 1.16 9.27
C THR A 144 -12.66 0.19 8.19
N PRO A 145 -13.04 -1.07 8.50
CA PRO A 145 -13.31 -2.11 7.49
C PRO A 145 -14.31 -1.71 6.40
N ASN A 146 -15.31 -0.89 6.75
CA ASN A 146 -16.34 -0.39 5.83
C ASN A 146 -16.13 1.10 5.47
N GLY A 147 -14.98 1.67 5.80
CA GLY A 147 -14.62 3.02 5.41
C GLY A 147 -14.33 3.11 3.91
N PRO A 148 -14.30 4.32 3.33
CA PRO A 148 -14.03 4.51 1.91
C PRO A 148 -12.61 4.05 1.54
N VAL A 149 -12.40 3.73 0.26
CA VAL A 149 -11.07 3.75 -0.34
C VAL A 149 -10.75 5.20 -0.67
N VAL A 150 -9.55 5.66 -0.31
CA VAL A 150 -9.05 7.01 -0.64
C VAL A 150 -7.96 6.89 -1.69
N VAL A 151 -7.97 7.73 -2.72
CA VAL A 151 -6.88 7.78 -3.70
C VAL A 151 -6.39 9.20 -3.91
N GLY A 152 -5.07 9.39 -3.85
CA GLY A 152 -4.43 10.64 -4.24
C GLY A 152 -4.13 10.67 -5.74
N VAL A 153 -4.61 11.70 -6.44
CA VAL A 153 -4.35 11.90 -7.87
C VAL A 153 -3.69 13.24 -8.13
N ASP A 154 -2.76 13.28 -9.10
CA ASP A 154 -2.07 14.52 -9.52
C ASP A 154 -2.11 14.72 -11.05
N GLY A 155 -2.84 13.84 -11.75
CA GLY A 155 -2.94 13.85 -13.22
C GLY A 155 -1.72 13.29 -13.94
N SER A 156 -0.80 12.61 -13.26
CA SER A 156 0.25 11.80 -13.90
C SER A 156 -0.28 10.44 -14.35
N ALA A 157 0.37 9.82 -15.32
CA ALA A 157 0.01 8.48 -15.78
C ALA A 157 -0.01 7.46 -14.62
N ILE A 158 0.92 7.58 -13.66
CA ILE A 158 0.99 6.69 -12.49
C ILE A 158 -0.20 6.93 -11.55
N SER A 159 -0.65 8.18 -11.39
CA SER A 159 -1.84 8.44 -10.57
C SER A 159 -3.13 7.92 -11.21
N PHE A 160 -3.17 7.78 -12.54
CA PHE A 160 -4.29 7.11 -13.22
C PHE A 160 -4.28 5.60 -13.02
N GLU A 161 -3.12 4.96 -12.98
CA GLU A 161 -3.00 3.55 -12.58
C GLU A 161 -3.44 3.36 -11.12
N ALA A 162 -3.05 4.28 -10.23
CA ALA A 162 -3.49 4.28 -8.84
C ALA A 162 -5.02 4.46 -8.72
N LEU A 163 -5.61 5.34 -9.54
CA LEU A 163 -7.06 5.55 -9.61
C LEU A 163 -7.78 4.26 -10.04
N GLY A 164 -7.29 3.58 -11.08
CA GLY A 164 -7.85 2.30 -11.53
C GLY A 164 -7.78 1.22 -10.45
N HIS A 165 -6.65 1.13 -9.74
CA HIS A 165 -6.50 0.21 -8.61
C HIS A 165 -7.47 0.56 -7.46
N ALA A 166 -7.69 1.84 -7.18
CA ALA A 166 -8.61 2.29 -6.15
C ALA A 166 -10.07 1.97 -6.48
N TYR A 167 -10.50 2.12 -7.74
CA TYR A 167 -11.82 1.69 -8.20
C TYR A 167 -12.01 0.18 -8.02
N GLU A 168 -11.02 -0.62 -8.43
CA GLU A 168 -11.05 -2.08 -8.24
C GLU A 168 -11.17 -2.43 -6.75
N GLN A 169 -10.40 -1.78 -5.88
CA GLN A 169 -10.46 -2.02 -4.44
C GLN A 169 -11.79 -1.61 -3.82
N ALA A 170 -12.36 -0.49 -4.24
CA ALA A 170 -13.67 -0.02 -3.77
C ALA A 170 -14.78 -1.00 -4.17
N SER A 171 -14.79 -1.46 -5.43
CA SER A 171 -15.73 -2.47 -5.93
C SER A 171 -15.60 -3.81 -5.18
N LEU A 172 -14.36 -4.34 -5.03
CA LEU A 172 -14.11 -5.59 -4.30
C LEU A 172 -14.56 -5.54 -2.84
N ARG A 173 -14.50 -4.38 -2.21
CA ARG A 173 -14.90 -4.17 -0.80
C ARG A 173 -16.36 -3.72 -0.65
N GLY A 174 -17.00 -3.28 -1.74
CA GLY A 174 -18.37 -2.75 -1.71
C GLY A 174 -18.45 -1.42 -0.94
N VAL A 175 -17.43 -0.57 -1.03
CA VAL A 175 -17.33 0.70 -0.30
C VAL A 175 -17.19 1.90 -1.26
N PRO A 176 -17.48 3.14 -0.80
CA PRO A 176 -17.26 4.34 -1.62
C PRO A 176 -15.78 4.58 -1.93
N LEU A 177 -15.54 5.32 -3.01
CA LEU A 177 -14.22 5.82 -3.38
C LEU A 177 -14.17 7.33 -3.16
N ARG A 178 -13.15 7.82 -2.43
CA ARG A 178 -12.83 9.24 -2.29
C ARG A 178 -11.58 9.57 -3.11
N VAL A 179 -11.75 10.40 -4.12
CA VAL A 179 -10.67 10.85 -5.01
C VAL A 179 -10.18 12.22 -4.56
N VAL A 180 -8.97 12.28 -4.03
CA VAL A 180 -8.36 13.51 -3.49
C VAL A 180 -7.40 14.10 -4.50
N TYR A 181 -7.67 15.31 -4.94
CA TYR A 181 -6.76 16.14 -5.70
C TYR A 181 -6.35 17.36 -4.85
N ALA A 182 -5.09 17.40 -4.47
CA ALA A 182 -4.55 18.50 -3.67
C ALA A 182 -3.65 19.40 -4.52
N TRP A 183 -3.85 20.70 -4.43
CA TRP A 183 -3.01 21.69 -5.05
C TRP A 183 -2.52 22.70 -4.00
N TRP A 184 -1.27 23.14 -4.13
CA TRP A 184 -0.65 24.02 -3.13
C TRP A 184 -0.26 25.36 -3.72
N ILE A 185 0.28 25.38 -4.93
CA ILE A 185 0.69 26.59 -5.65
C ILE A 185 0.25 26.45 -7.11
N GLU A 186 -0.47 27.42 -7.61
CA GLU A 186 -0.83 27.53 -9.03
C GLU A 186 -0.43 28.90 -9.56
N PHE A 187 -0.01 28.91 -10.84
CA PHE A 187 0.28 30.13 -11.59
C PHE A 187 -0.80 30.30 -12.67
N VAL A 188 -1.50 31.40 -12.63
CA VAL A 188 -2.45 31.80 -13.68
C VAL A 188 -1.97 33.15 -14.25
N ASP A 189 -1.71 33.18 -15.55
CA ASP A 189 -1.20 34.34 -16.27
C ASP A 189 0.06 34.98 -15.63
N GLY A 190 0.95 34.14 -15.10
CA GLY A 190 2.19 34.59 -14.47
C GLY A 190 2.05 35.08 -13.03
N VAL A 191 0.86 35.01 -12.45
CA VAL A 191 0.58 35.41 -11.07
C VAL A 191 0.32 34.16 -10.21
N VAL A 192 0.91 34.13 -9.00
CA VAL A 192 0.62 33.09 -8.02
C VAL A 192 -0.78 33.29 -7.46
N VAL A 193 -1.61 32.25 -7.56
CA VAL A 193 -2.96 32.27 -6.98
C VAL A 193 -2.86 31.96 -5.49
N THR A 194 -3.08 32.98 -4.66
CA THR A 194 -2.94 32.84 -3.19
C THR A 194 -4.19 33.26 -2.42
N THR A 195 -5.19 33.84 -3.09
CA THR A 195 -6.38 34.39 -2.43
C THR A 195 -7.57 33.44 -2.57
N PRO A 196 -7.98 32.74 -1.51
CA PRO A 196 -9.17 31.91 -1.52
C PRO A 196 -10.42 32.71 -1.92
N GLY A 197 -11.27 32.11 -2.76
CA GLY A 197 -12.51 32.75 -3.22
C GLY A 197 -12.33 33.81 -4.30
N SER A 198 -11.10 34.07 -4.79
CA SER A 198 -10.88 34.92 -5.96
C SER A 198 -11.39 34.26 -7.24
N PRO A 199 -11.71 35.05 -8.32
CA PRO A 199 -12.07 34.47 -9.62
C PRO A 199 -11.00 33.49 -10.17
N GLN A 200 -9.72 33.80 -9.96
CA GLN A 200 -8.59 32.95 -10.36
C GLN A 200 -8.58 31.63 -9.57
N TRP A 201 -8.86 31.69 -8.27
CA TRP A 201 -9.00 30.51 -7.42
C TRP A 201 -10.12 29.60 -7.89
N ALA A 202 -11.31 30.16 -8.12
CA ALA A 202 -12.46 29.43 -8.63
C ALA A 202 -12.18 28.80 -10.00
N ALA A 203 -11.48 29.50 -10.89
CA ALA A 203 -11.08 28.98 -12.20
C ALA A 203 -10.09 27.81 -12.09
N VAL A 204 -9.15 27.84 -11.14
CA VAL A 204 -8.23 26.73 -10.87
C VAL A 204 -9.02 25.51 -10.40
N GLU A 205 -9.86 25.66 -9.38
CA GLU A 205 -10.66 24.55 -8.85
C GLU A 205 -11.55 23.92 -9.92
N GLU A 206 -12.24 24.71 -10.72
CA GLU A 206 -13.12 24.22 -11.78
C GLU A 206 -12.32 23.47 -12.86
N ARG A 207 -11.19 24.00 -13.29
CA ARG A 207 -10.30 23.32 -14.23
C ARG A 207 -9.85 21.97 -13.72
N GLN A 208 -9.48 21.87 -12.42
CA GLN A 208 -9.05 20.61 -11.83
C GLN A 208 -10.21 19.62 -11.72
N ARG A 209 -11.42 20.08 -11.35
CA ARG A 209 -12.61 19.22 -11.35
C ARG A 209 -12.92 18.63 -12.71
N LEU A 210 -12.85 19.42 -13.78
CA LEU A 210 -13.09 18.97 -15.15
C LEU A 210 -12.06 17.93 -15.59
N LEU A 211 -10.76 18.17 -15.34
CA LEU A 211 -9.70 17.21 -15.66
C LEU A 211 -9.88 15.88 -14.92
N LEU A 212 -10.31 15.93 -13.65
CA LEU A 212 -10.60 14.73 -12.88
C LEU A 212 -11.83 14.00 -13.41
N ALA A 213 -12.89 14.71 -13.72
CA ALA A 213 -14.12 14.13 -14.27
C ALA A 213 -13.84 13.38 -15.59
N GLU A 214 -13.05 13.96 -16.49
CA GLU A 214 -12.60 13.31 -17.71
C GLU A 214 -11.78 12.04 -17.41
N SER A 215 -10.87 12.12 -16.45
CA SER A 215 -10.01 11.00 -16.04
C SER A 215 -10.78 9.84 -15.40
N MET A 216 -11.90 10.16 -14.74
CA MET A 216 -12.72 9.19 -14.02
C MET A 216 -13.79 8.55 -14.92
N ALA A 217 -14.19 9.17 -16.03
CA ALA A 217 -15.32 8.74 -16.84
C ALA A 217 -15.21 7.26 -17.27
N GLY A 218 -14.08 6.83 -17.81
CA GLY A 218 -13.88 5.43 -18.22
C GLY A 218 -13.87 4.43 -17.07
N TRP A 219 -13.46 4.86 -15.86
CA TRP A 219 -13.48 4.00 -14.67
C TRP A 219 -14.89 3.86 -14.09
N ALA A 220 -15.68 4.93 -14.07
CA ALA A 220 -17.07 4.90 -13.64
C ALA A 220 -17.94 3.96 -14.52
N GLU A 221 -17.67 3.92 -15.82
CA GLU A 221 -18.32 2.96 -16.73
C GLU A 221 -17.91 1.51 -16.43
N ARG A 222 -16.66 1.28 -16.07
CA ARG A 222 -16.12 -0.06 -15.76
C ARG A 222 -16.55 -0.57 -14.38
N TYR A 223 -16.75 0.33 -13.42
CA TYR A 223 -17.14 0.01 -12.04
C TYR A 223 -18.39 0.81 -11.64
N PRO A 224 -19.57 0.48 -12.23
CA PRO A 224 -20.83 1.21 -11.99
C PRO A 224 -21.38 1.04 -10.58
N ASP A 225 -20.88 0.07 -9.84
CA ASP A 225 -21.19 -0.22 -8.44
C ASP A 225 -20.46 0.70 -7.46
N VAL A 226 -19.43 1.44 -7.91
CA VAL A 226 -18.61 2.30 -7.06
C VAL A 226 -19.14 3.73 -7.07
N VAL A 227 -19.55 4.22 -5.91
CA VAL A 227 -19.86 5.64 -5.71
C VAL A 227 -18.56 6.39 -5.47
N ALA A 228 -18.14 7.21 -6.43
CA ALA A 228 -16.91 7.98 -6.36
C ALA A 228 -17.20 9.47 -6.09
N GLU A 229 -16.56 10.00 -5.05
CA GLU A 229 -16.61 11.42 -4.68
C GLU A 229 -15.27 12.09 -4.94
N VAL A 230 -15.31 13.28 -5.58
CA VAL A 230 -14.11 14.06 -5.90
C VAL A 230 -13.96 15.19 -4.89
N GLU A 231 -12.80 15.25 -4.26
CA GLU A 231 -12.42 16.28 -3.32
C GLU A 231 -11.21 17.05 -3.88
N VAL A 232 -11.43 18.31 -4.25
CA VAL A 232 -10.38 19.24 -4.69
C VAL A 232 -10.05 20.15 -3.53
N VAL A 233 -8.82 20.06 -3.00
CA VAL A 233 -8.42 20.78 -1.80
C VAL A 233 -7.17 21.62 -2.04
N HIS A 234 -7.10 22.77 -1.37
CA HIS A 234 -5.90 23.59 -1.31
C HIS A 234 -5.09 23.21 -0.07
N ASP A 235 -4.21 22.24 -0.23
CA ASP A 235 -3.34 21.74 0.83
C ASP A 235 -2.12 21.05 0.21
N ARG A 236 -1.13 20.72 1.04
CA ARG A 236 -0.03 19.84 0.63
C ARG A 236 -0.56 18.45 0.34
N PRO A 237 -0.25 17.86 -0.82
CA PRO A 237 -0.83 16.57 -1.22
C PRO A 237 -0.71 15.45 -0.18
N ALA A 238 0.44 15.37 0.51
CA ALA A 238 0.64 14.35 1.52
C ALA A 238 -0.24 14.55 2.77
N ASP A 239 -0.47 15.80 3.16
CA ASP A 239 -1.29 16.14 4.33
C ASP A 239 -2.78 15.93 4.02
N ALA A 240 -3.22 16.32 2.83
CA ALA A 240 -4.58 16.09 2.35
C ALA A 240 -4.93 14.60 2.28
N ILE A 241 -4.05 13.76 1.70
CA ILE A 241 -4.28 12.32 1.60
C ILE A 241 -4.22 11.67 2.98
N ALA A 242 -3.27 12.07 3.84
CA ALA A 242 -3.19 11.54 5.21
C ALA A 242 -4.45 11.89 6.02
N GLY A 243 -4.94 13.14 5.95
CA GLY A 243 -6.20 13.53 6.58
C GLY A 243 -7.41 12.74 6.05
N ALA A 244 -7.52 12.60 4.73
CA ALA A 244 -8.58 11.82 4.10
C ALA A 244 -8.53 10.32 4.46
N SER A 245 -7.36 9.80 4.86
CA SER A 245 -7.19 8.40 5.27
C SER A 245 -7.77 8.07 6.65
N GLU A 246 -8.13 9.09 7.44
CA GLU A 246 -8.82 8.89 8.71
C GLU A 246 -10.21 8.28 8.47
N GLY A 247 -10.48 7.17 9.11
CA GLY A 247 -11.71 6.41 8.89
C GLY A 247 -11.81 5.66 7.55
N ALA A 248 -10.77 5.68 6.71
CA ALA A 248 -10.72 4.91 5.47
C ALA A 248 -10.29 3.45 5.72
N CYS A 249 -10.66 2.56 4.80
CA CYS A 249 -10.19 1.16 4.81
C CYS A 249 -8.87 0.98 4.06
N LEU A 250 -8.55 1.85 3.11
CA LEU A 250 -7.34 1.81 2.29
C LEU A 250 -7.04 3.18 1.70
N ALA A 251 -5.79 3.63 1.76
CA ALA A 251 -5.30 4.76 0.97
C ALA A 251 -4.45 4.26 -0.20
N VAL A 252 -4.67 4.79 -1.39
CA VAL A 252 -3.98 4.41 -2.63
C VAL A 252 -3.20 5.60 -3.17
N VAL A 253 -1.93 5.39 -3.47
CA VAL A 253 -1.06 6.41 -4.07
C VAL A 253 -0.22 5.81 -5.18
N GLY A 254 0.06 6.59 -6.21
CA GLY A 254 1.07 6.20 -7.18
C GLY A 254 2.47 6.21 -6.56
N ALA A 255 3.36 5.31 -6.97
CA ALA A 255 4.73 5.29 -6.47
C ALA A 255 5.47 6.61 -6.73
N ARG A 256 5.11 7.35 -7.77
CA ARG A 256 5.64 8.68 -8.14
C ARG A 256 4.53 9.57 -8.65
N GLY A 257 4.78 10.87 -8.74
CA GLY A 257 3.88 11.88 -9.31
C GLY A 257 4.61 12.81 -10.29
N ARG A 258 3.96 13.91 -10.67
CA ARG A 258 4.43 14.91 -11.65
C ARG A 258 5.80 15.52 -11.35
N GLY A 259 6.18 15.67 -10.07
CA GLY A 259 7.41 16.36 -9.64
C GLY A 259 8.61 15.45 -9.41
N GLY A 260 8.52 14.15 -9.73
CA GLY A 260 9.55 13.18 -9.38
C GLY A 260 10.86 13.40 -10.14
N PHE A 261 11.97 13.64 -9.42
CA PHE A 261 13.30 13.58 -10.01
C PHE A 261 13.52 12.22 -10.69
N ARG A 262 14.02 12.24 -11.94
CA ARG A 262 14.42 11.02 -12.64
C ARG A 262 15.52 10.32 -11.83
N GLY A 263 15.19 9.18 -11.22
CA GLY A 263 16.11 8.41 -10.38
C GLY A 263 15.60 8.11 -8.98
N LEU A 264 14.56 8.79 -8.49
CA LEU A 264 13.91 8.40 -7.24
C LEU A 264 12.94 7.24 -7.49
N LEU A 265 13.04 6.20 -6.67
CA LEU A 265 12.20 5.00 -6.75
C LEU A 265 10.82 5.21 -6.12
N LEU A 266 10.70 6.17 -5.20
CA LEU A 266 9.47 6.55 -4.51
C LEU A 266 9.37 8.08 -4.45
N GLY A 267 8.17 8.63 -4.70
CA GLY A 267 7.90 10.06 -4.63
C GLY A 267 7.79 10.57 -3.19
N SER A 268 8.00 11.88 -3.00
CA SER A 268 7.90 12.53 -1.68
C SER A 268 6.50 12.40 -1.06
N VAL A 269 5.44 12.50 -1.87
CA VAL A 269 4.06 12.35 -1.42
C VAL A 269 3.80 10.91 -0.96
N SER A 270 4.13 9.92 -1.78
CA SER A 270 3.95 8.50 -1.45
C SER A 270 4.73 8.12 -0.20
N HIS A 271 5.98 8.58 -0.08
CA HIS A 271 6.79 8.38 1.10
C HIS A 271 6.15 9.01 2.36
N ALA A 272 5.66 10.26 2.26
CA ALA A 272 5.04 10.94 3.39
C ALA A 272 3.70 10.28 3.79
N VAL A 273 2.89 9.83 2.82
CA VAL A 273 1.63 9.11 3.08
C VAL A 273 1.91 7.78 3.79
N LEU A 274 2.93 7.02 3.36
CA LEU A 274 3.36 5.80 4.06
C LEU A 274 3.70 6.03 5.54
N HIS A 275 4.18 7.23 5.90
CA HIS A 275 4.49 7.58 7.28
C HIS A 275 3.32 8.14 8.09
N ARG A 276 2.31 8.73 7.45
CA ARG A 276 1.29 9.54 8.13
C ARG A 276 -0.14 9.03 8.00
N ALA A 277 -0.42 8.15 7.05
CA ALA A 277 -1.77 7.62 6.85
C ALA A 277 -2.27 6.87 8.10
N HIS A 278 -3.58 6.92 8.32
CA HIS A 278 -4.29 6.30 9.43
C HIS A 278 -4.89 4.93 9.08
N CYS A 279 -4.68 4.46 7.85
CA CYS A 279 -5.14 3.18 7.34
C CYS A 279 -4.01 2.49 6.54
N PRO A 280 -4.17 1.24 6.08
CA PRO A 280 -3.27 0.61 5.12
C PRO A 280 -3.05 1.47 3.87
N VAL A 281 -1.83 1.45 3.34
CA VAL A 281 -1.45 2.23 2.16
C VAL A 281 -1.01 1.32 1.02
N ALA A 282 -1.70 1.40 -0.11
CA ALA A 282 -1.29 0.76 -1.36
C ALA A 282 -0.44 1.74 -2.21
N VAL A 283 0.77 1.33 -2.53
CA VAL A 283 1.67 2.04 -3.46
C VAL A 283 1.60 1.34 -4.81
N VAL A 284 1.06 2.02 -5.82
CA VAL A 284 0.83 1.47 -7.16
C VAL A 284 1.92 1.92 -8.11
N ARG A 285 2.38 0.98 -8.95
CA ARG A 285 3.37 1.20 -9.99
C ARG A 285 2.77 0.93 -11.36
N PRO A 286 3.29 1.56 -12.42
CA PRO A 286 2.90 1.18 -13.77
C PRO A 286 3.29 -0.29 -14.01
N ARG A 287 2.37 -1.02 -14.62
CA ARG A 287 2.60 -2.39 -15.11
C ARG A 287 3.39 -2.38 -16.40
#